data_8fa533954b4cccf3eb1390a38514590b
#
_entry.id   8fa533954b4cccf3eb1390a38514590b
#
_cell.length_a   1.000
_cell.length_b   1.000
_cell.length_c   1.000
_cell.angle_alpha   90.00
_cell.angle_beta   90.00
_cell.angle_gamma   90.00
#
_symmetry.space_group_name_H-M   'P 1'
#
loop_
_entity.id
_entity.type
_entity.pdbx_description
1 polymer ?
#
loop_
_entity_poly.entity_id
_entity_poly.type
_entity_poly.pdbx_seq_one_letter_code
_entity_poly.pdbx_strand_id
1 'polypeptide(L)'
;MLSPAATTTPVEAPLEIEEPADDTSTDPDRPWVVIVWNDPINLMDYVTFVLQKLFGYSLEKAQRLMLDVHEKGRATVSNGSREKAELDVFRLHEHGLWATMQQD
;
A
#
# COMPACT_ATOMS: atom_id res chain seq x y z
N MET A 1 20.76 -9.30 13.39
CA MET A 1 20.27 -9.26 12.74
C MET A 1 20.03 -9.25 12.16
N LEU A 2 19.76 -9.08 12.47
CA LEU A 2 19.15 -9.05 11.79
C LEU A 2 19.00 -9.01 11.19
N SER A 3 18.82 -8.95 11.46
CA SER A 3 18.25 -8.92 10.79
C SER A 3 18.03 -9.00 10.36
N PRO A 4 17.96 -9.04 10.59
CA PRO A 4 17.27 -9.10 10.06
C PRO A 4 16.96 -9.11 9.63
N ALA A 5 16.84 -9.09 9.93
CA ALA A 5 16.24 -9.15 9.44
C ALA A 5 15.95 -9.10 9.12
N ALA A 6 15.97 -9.20 9.39
CA ALA A 6 15.37 -9.20 9.03
C ALA A 6 15.02 -9.16 8.79
N THR A 7 14.89 -9.27 9.01
CA THR A 7 14.22 -9.25 8.71
C THR A 7 13.76 -9.19 8.47
N THR A 8 13.64 -9.24 8.65
CA THR A 8 12.86 -9.18 8.35
C THR A 8 12.39 -9.05 8.14
N THR A 9 12.39 -8.84 8.33
CA THR A 9 11.68 -8.61 8.10
C THR A 9 11.30 -8.36 7.83
N PRO A 10 11.27 -8.37 7.97
CA PRO A 10 10.63 -8.13 7.56
C PRO A 10 10.05 -7.47 7.36
N VAL A 11 9.96 -7.61 7.43
CA VAL A 11 9.29 -6.91 7.41
C VAL A 11 9.19 -5.74 7.54
N GLU A 12 9.93 -5.27 7.51
CA GLU A 12 9.79 -4.22 7.62
C GLU A 12 9.43 -3.56 6.66
N ALA A 13 9.16 -4.01 5.93
CA ALA A 13 8.43 -3.40 4.93
C ALA A 13 8.06 -2.04 5.28
N PRO A 14 7.76 -1.23 4.31
CA PRO A 14 7.32 0.11 4.60
C PRO A 14 5.97 0.07 5.24
N LEU A 15 5.97 -0.14 6.51
CA LEU A 15 4.76 -0.18 7.27
C LEU A 15 4.42 1.13 7.86
N GLU A 16 5.34 2.08 7.84
CA GLU A 16 5.08 3.29 8.47
C GLU A 16 4.13 4.12 7.74
N ILE A 17 3.34 4.86 8.44
CA ILE A 17 2.49 5.87 7.87
C ILE A 17 3.36 7.08 7.68
N GLU A 18 3.40 7.53 6.44
CA GLU A 18 4.17 8.69 6.13
C GLU A 18 3.42 9.90 6.56
N GLU A 19 4.00 10.67 7.42
CA GLU A 19 3.39 11.90 7.80
C GLU A 19 4.32 13.03 7.46
N PRO A 20 3.83 14.17 7.07
CA PRO A 20 4.68 15.30 6.80
C PRO A 20 5.47 15.62 8.04
N ALA A 21 6.74 15.85 7.88
CA ALA A 21 7.57 16.20 8.97
C ALA A 21 7.11 17.47 9.63
N ASP A 22 6.50 18.28 8.84
CA ASP A 22 6.03 19.56 9.29
C ASP A 22 4.56 19.63 9.03
N ASP A 23 3.78 19.46 10.03
CA ASP A 23 2.37 19.43 9.86
C ASP A 23 1.73 20.73 9.59
N THR A 24 2.45 21.80 9.69
CA THR A 24 1.84 23.09 9.49
C THR A 24 1.36 23.28 8.08
N SER A 25 1.85 22.46 7.17
CA SER A 25 1.42 22.58 5.79
C SER A 25 0.32 21.62 5.44
N THR A 26 -0.19 20.88 6.39
CA THR A 26 -1.22 19.92 6.11
C THR A 26 -2.47 20.61 5.60
N ASP A 27 -2.96 20.14 4.48
CA ASP A 27 -4.16 20.67 3.88
C ASP A 27 -5.23 19.60 3.99
N PRO A 28 -6.27 19.83 4.78
CA PRO A 28 -7.28 18.80 4.99
C PRO A 28 -8.02 18.41 3.72
N ASP A 29 -7.96 19.26 2.70
CA ASP A 29 -8.64 18.95 1.45
C ASP A 29 -7.79 18.09 0.51
N ARG A 30 -6.51 17.94 0.80
CA ARG A 30 -5.67 17.11 -0.05
C ARG A 30 -5.88 15.66 0.31
N PRO A 31 -6.06 14.81 -0.69
CA PRO A 31 -6.31 13.40 -0.41
C PRO A 31 -5.08 12.70 0.10
N TRP A 32 -5.32 11.62 0.80
CA TRP A 32 -4.29 10.66 1.17
C TRP A 32 -4.30 9.56 0.14
N VAL A 33 -3.14 9.08 -0.22
CA VAL A 33 -3.02 7.99 -1.19
C VAL A 33 -2.46 6.77 -0.48
N VAL A 34 -2.93 5.61 -0.93
CA VAL A 34 -2.48 4.32 -0.40
C VAL A 34 -1.63 3.67 -1.47
N ILE A 35 -0.43 3.26 -1.10
CA ILE A 35 0.55 2.71 -2.01
C ILE A 35 0.84 1.27 -1.63
N VAL A 36 0.74 0.37 -2.60
CA VAL A 36 1.16 -1.02 -2.41
C VAL A 36 2.54 -1.16 -3.03
N TRP A 37 3.42 -1.79 -2.29
CA TRP A 37 4.82 -1.97 -2.69
C TRP A 37 5.06 -3.41 -3.10
N ASN A 38 5.93 -3.58 -4.06
CA ASN A 38 6.30 -4.92 -4.50
C ASN A 38 7.04 -5.64 -3.39
N ASP A 39 6.67 -6.89 -3.14
CA ASP A 39 7.40 -7.70 -2.20
C ASP A 39 7.64 -9.07 -2.83
N PRO A 40 8.70 -9.76 -2.42
CA PRO A 40 9.07 -11.00 -3.08
C PRO A 40 8.23 -12.20 -2.67
N ILE A 41 7.34 -12.03 -1.70
CA ILE A 41 6.59 -13.14 -1.14
C ILE A 41 5.28 -13.37 -1.87
N ASN A 42 4.57 -12.30 -2.16
CA ASN A 42 3.22 -12.42 -2.69
C ASN A 42 3.22 -12.62 -4.19
N LEU A 43 2.43 -13.60 -4.63
CA LEU A 43 2.28 -13.87 -6.06
C LEU A 43 1.45 -12.80 -6.71
N MET A 44 1.70 -12.58 -7.99
CA MET A 44 1.00 -11.55 -8.76
C MET A 44 -0.50 -11.78 -8.75
N ASP A 45 -0.92 -13.03 -8.93
CA ASP A 45 -2.35 -13.33 -8.94
C ASP A 45 -3.00 -13.06 -7.60
N TYR A 46 -2.26 -13.26 -6.52
CA TYR A 46 -2.78 -12.97 -5.21
C TYR A 46 -2.99 -11.46 -5.01
N VAL A 47 -2.04 -10.66 -5.48
CA VAL A 47 -2.18 -9.22 -5.38
C VAL A 47 -3.41 -8.76 -6.15
N THR A 48 -3.61 -9.29 -7.35
CA THR A 48 -4.79 -8.97 -8.14
C THR A 48 -6.06 -9.32 -7.39
N PHE A 49 -6.08 -10.52 -6.80
CA PHE A 49 -7.24 -10.97 -6.05
C PHE A 49 -7.55 -10.04 -4.88
N VAL A 50 -6.52 -9.67 -4.12
CA VAL A 50 -6.72 -8.81 -2.95
C VAL A 50 -7.27 -7.46 -3.37
N LEU A 51 -6.74 -6.89 -4.44
CA LEU A 51 -7.21 -5.59 -4.90
C LEU A 51 -8.68 -5.66 -5.32
N GLN A 52 -9.09 -6.75 -5.95
CA GLN A 52 -10.49 -6.92 -6.29
C GLN A 52 -11.34 -7.10 -5.03
N LYS A 53 -10.84 -7.88 -4.10
CA LYS A 53 -11.62 -8.20 -2.91
C LYS A 53 -11.82 -6.97 -2.03
N LEU A 54 -10.78 -6.21 -1.82
CA LEU A 54 -10.85 -5.09 -0.87
C LEU A 54 -11.47 -3.84 -1.47
N PHE A 55 -11.26 -3.61 -2.75
CA PHE A 55 -11.70 -2.37 -3.36
C PHE A 55 -12.80 -2.54 -4.39
N GLY A 56 -13.12 -3.77 -4.74
CA GLY A 56 -14.17 -4.00 -5.72
C GLY A 56 -13.77 -3.63 -7.13
N TYR A 57 -12.48 -3.56 -7.41
CA TYR A 57 -12.02 -3.18 -8.74
C TYR A 57 -12.29 -4.30 -9.74
N SER A 58 -12.46 -3.91 -11.00
CA SER A 58 -12.58 -4.89 -12.07
C SER A 58 -11.27 -5.66 -12.18
N LEU A 59 -11.36 -6.84 -12.79
CA LEU A 59 -10.16 -7.63 -13.02
C LEU A 59 -9.13 -6.85 -13.82
N GLU A 60 -9.60 -6.13 -14.83
CA GLU A 60 -8.71 -5.36 -15.69
C GLU A 60 -7.97 -4.29 -14.89
N LYS A 61 -8.69 -3.55 -14.06
CA LYS A 61 -8.06 -2.51 -13.26
C LYS A 61 -7.11 -3.11 -12.23
N ALA A 62 -7.53 -4.20 -11.58
CA ALA A 62 -6.68 -4.83 -10.57
C ALA A 62 -5.40 -5.37 -11.20
N GLN A 63 -5.50 -5.96 -12.40
CA GLN A 63 -4.31 -6.45 -13.08
C GLN A 63 -3.38 -5.32 -13.47
N ARG A 64 -3.93 -4.20 -13.92
CA ARG A 64 -3.09 -3.07 -14.28
C ARG A 64 -2.32 -2.55 -13.07
N LEU A 65 -3.00 -2.44 -11.93
CA LEU A 65 -2.34 -1.99 -10.71
C LEU A 65 -1.29 -3.00 -10.25
N MET A 66 -1.63 -4.28 -10.33
CA MET A 66 -0.69 -5.33 -9.96
C MET A 66 0.57 -5.27 -10.83
N LEU A 67 0.40 -5.04 -12.12
CA LEU A 67 1.56 -4.92 -13.00
C LEU A 67 2.41 -3.71 -12.66
N ASP A 68 1.77 -2.60 -12.30
CA ASP A 68 2.52 -1.43 -11.86
C ASP A 68 3.32 -1.73 -10.60
N VAL A 69 2.73 -2.43 -9.66
CA VAL A 69 3.46 -2.83 -8.45
C VAL A 69 4.66 -3.68 -8.82
N HIS A 70 4.44 -4.66 -9.70
CA HIS A 70 5.49 -5.60 -10.05
C HIS A 70 6.60 -4.95 -10.88
N GLU A 71 6.23 -4.13 -11.85
CA GLU A 71 7.20 -3.60 -12.80
C GLU A 71 7.83 -2.30 -12.34
N LYS A 72 7.08 -1.47 -11.64
CA LYS A 72 7.58 -0.18 -11.20
C LYS A 72 7.96 -0.15 -9.73
N GLY A 73 7.69 -1.22 -9.02
CA GLY A 73 8.03 -1.33 -7.61
C GLY A 73 6.93 -0.90 -6.67
N ARG A 74 5.95 -0.16 -7.17
CA ARG A 74 4.84 0.31 -6.34
C ARG A 74 3.74 0.86 -7.22
N ALA A 75 2.54 0.98 -6.62
CA ALA A 75 1.43 1.63 -7.30
C ALA A 75 0.49 2.23 -6.29
N THR A 76 -0.08 3.36 -6.63
CA THR A 76 -1.14 3.96 -5.83
C THR A 76 -2.42 3.19 -6.15
N VAL A 77 -3.01 2.57 -5.14
CA VAL A 77 -4.17 1.71 -5.35
C VAL A 77 -5.47 2.35 -4.90
N SER A 78 -5.42 3.34 -4.02
CA SER A 78 -6.64 4.04 -3.60
C SER A 78 -6.27 5.41 -3.05
N ASN A 79 -7.31 6.23 -2.84
CA ASN A 79 -7.11 7.52 -2.23
C ASN A 79 -8.39 7.90 -1.48
N GLY A 80 -8.29 8.95 -0.68
CA GLY A 80 -9.43 9.40 0.08
C GLY A 80 -9.00 10.15 1.32
N SER A 81 -9.89 10.18 2.31
CA SER A 81 -9.58 10.81 3.58
C SER A 81 -8.50 10.04 4.31
N ARG A 82 -7.93 10.65 5.33
CA ARG A 82 -6.93 9.97 6.14
C ARG A 82 -7.51 8.70 6.77
N GLU A 83 -8.74 8.78 7.29
CA GLU A 83 -9.36 7.63 7.93
C GLU A 83 -9.57 6.50 6.95
N LYS A 84 -10.00 6.83 5.73
CA LYS A 84 -10.17 5.80 4.73
C LYS A 84 -8.83 5.17 4.36
N ALA A 85 -7.80 6.00 4.22
CA ALA A 85 -6.49 5.47 3.87
C ALA A 85 -5.95 4.56 4.98
N GLU A 86 -6.16 4.94 6.24
CA GLU A 86 -5.73 4.11 7.35
C GLU A 86 -6.41 2.75 7.33
N LEU A 87 -7.70 2.75 7.06
CA LEU A 87 -8.43 1.50 6.97
C LEU A 87 -7.93 0.65 5.81
N ASP A 88 -7.72 1.28 4.66
CA ASP A 88 -7.25 0.54 3.49
C ASP A 88 -5.87 -0.08 3.75
N VAL A 89 -4.97 0.68 4.37
CA VAL A 89 -3.65 0.16 4.71
C VAL A 89 -3.76 -1.01 5.67
N PHE A 90 -4.60 -0.87 6.69
CA PHE A 90 -4.79 -1.94 7.65
C PHE A 90 -5.29 -3.22 6.97
N ARG A 91 -6.28 -3.07 6.09
CA ARG A 91 -6.84 -4.23 5.40
C ARG A 91 -5.82 -4.88 4.47
N LEU A 92 -5.01 -4.08 3.80
CA LEU A 92 -3.95 -4.62 2.96
C LEU A 92 -2.93 -5.38 3.80
N HIS A 93 -2.56 -4.83 4.96
CA HIS A 93 -1.65 -5.52 5.86
C HIS A 93 -2.22 -6.84 6.35
N GLU A 94 -3.52 -6.86 6.61
CA GLU A 94 -4.17 -8.10 7.05
C GLU A 94 -4.08 -9.18 5.99
N HIS A 95 -3.98 -8.79 4.74
CA HIS A 95 -3.85 -9.74 3.64
C HIS A 95 -2.39 -9.99 3.26
N GLY A 96 -1.47 -9.45 4.05
CA GLY A 96 -0.06 -9.72 3.85
C GLY A 96 0.63 -8.87 2.80
N LEU A 97 -0.02 -7.82 2.33
CA LEU A 97 0.62 -6.94 1.36
C LEU A 97 1.34 -5.81 2.05
N TRP A 98 2.39 -5.32 1.42
CA TRP A 98 3.13 -4.16 1.92
C TRP A 98 2.42 -2.91 1.43
N ALA A 99 1.96 -2.10 2.35
CA ALA A 99 1.21 -0.90 1.99
C ALA A 99 1.55 0.24 2.94
N THR A 100 1.58 1.43 2.38
CA THR A 100 1.78 2.64 3.16
C THR A 100 0.78 3.68 2.68
N MET A 101 0.72 4.80 3.40
CA MET A 101 -0.12 5.90 2.98
C MET A 101 0.64 7.20 3.16
N GLN A 102 0.30 8.17 2.34
CA GLN A 102 0.89 9.49 2.46
C GLN A 102 -0.07 10.50 1.87
N GLN A 103 0.10 11.73 2.24
CA GLN A 103 -0.73 12.78 1.67
C GLN A 103 -0.15 13.21 0.34
N ASP A 104 -1.04 13.35 -0.61
CA ASP A 104 -0.63 13.66 -1.98
C ASP A 104 -0.05 15.07 -2.08
#